data_077a9e3a9d69a540932ca4acd4d0a1c7
#
_entry.id   077a9e3a9d69a540932ca4acd4d0a1c7
#
_cell.length_a   1.000
_cell.length_b   1.000
_cell.length_c   1.000
_cell.angle_alpha   90.00
_cell.angle_beta   90.00
_cell.angle_gamma   90.00
#
_symmetry.space_group_name_H-M   'P 1'
#
loop_
_entity.id
_entity.type
_entity.pdbx_description
1 polymer ?
#
loop_
_entity_poly.entity_id
_entity_poly.type
_entity_poly.pdbx_seq_one_letter_code
_entity_poly.pdbx_strand_id
1 'polypeptide(L)'
;MTSQLFAVFRREISVERAGREALVTTVPFVAALVVLAGLAFGPSPRDLAVTGPGTAWLAVLVATIPLSRTVAGTEVAEDSWDALRGLVAPGALFFGKLLAVWSGLALTWLLAGGLVVVLFGVPVPPQSLYGGAVGTLALAALTTGFGVLTASGARRRGLLAALLLPAGLPALLAGTQLASAKVPVLPWAVLVTLYAAVVLVAAWAVFPALLEE
;
A
#
# COMPACT_ATOMS: atom_id res chain seq x y z
N MET A 1 -20.64 -4.56 -14.46
CA MET A 1 -19.58 -3.92 -13.64
C MET A 1 -18.89 -4.90 -12.71
N THR A 2 -19.59 -5.64 -11.88
CA THR A 2 -18.98 -6.58 -10.91
C THR A 2 -18.14 -7.70 -11.56
N SER A 3 -18.60 -8.28 -12.67
CA SER A 3 -17.85 -9.33 -13.41
C SER A 3 -16.56 -8.81 -14.03
N GLN A 4 -16.56 -7.60 -14.58
CA GLN A 4 -15.37 -6.95 -15.15
C GLN A 4 -14.35 -6.62 -14.06
N LEU A 5 -14.81 -6.06 -12.92
CA LEU A 5 -13.96 -5.77 -11.78
C LEU A 5 -13.25 -7.03 -11.27
N PHE A 6 -14.00 -8.12 -11.09
CA PHE A 6 -13.44 -9.39 -10.63
C PHE A 6 -12.47 -10.00 -11.65
N ALA A 7 -12.74 -9.86 -12.94
CA ALA A 7 -11.84 -10.31 -14.00
C ALA A 7 -10.52 -9.52 -14.00
N VAL A 8 -10.58 -8.20 -13.87
CA VAL A 8 -9.39 -7.35 -13.75
C VAL A 8 -8.59 -7.72 -12.49
N PHE A 9 -9.23 -7.79 -11.33
CA PHE A 9 -8.58 -8.17 -10.08
C PHE A 9 -7.88 -9.54 -10.17
N ARG A 10 -8.56 -10.54 -10.73
CA ARG A 10 -7.99 -11.88 -10.93
C ARG A 10 -6.82 -11.87 -11.91
N ARG A 11 -6.90 -11.06 -12.97
CA ARG A 11 -5.79 -10.87 -13.91
C ARG A 11 -4.60 -10.27 -13.21
N GLU A 12 -4.77 -9.16 -12.48
CA GLU A 12 -3.69 -8.48 -11.75
C GLU A 12 -2.98 -9.45 -10.77
N ILE A 13 -3.75 -10.19 -9.95
CA ILE A 13 -3.18 -11.18 -9.03
C ILE A 13 -2.47 -12.31 -9.80
N SER A 14 -2.98 -12.76 -10.94
CA SER A 14 -2.33 -13.82 -11.71
C SER A 14 -1.02 -13.37 -12.34
N VAL A 15 -0.96 -12.14 -12.83
CA VAL A 15 0.26 -11.50 -13.35
C VAL A 15 1.29 -11.35 -12.23
N GLU A 16 0.87 -10.85 -11.06
CA GLU A 16 1.75 -10.71 -9.89
C GLU A 16 2.28 -12.06 -9.39
N ARG A 17 1.43 -13.11 -9.39
CA ARG A 17 1.86 -14.48 -9.05
C ARG A 17 2.80 -15.08 -10.09
N ALA A 18 2.57 -14.81 -11.37
CA ALA A 18 3.43 -15.31 -12.46
C ALA A 18 4.79 -14.63 -12.44
N GLY A 19 4.83 -13.31 -12.13
CA GLY A 19 6.07 -12.56 -12.01
C GLY A 19 6.87 -12.85 -10.74
N ARG A 20 6.23 -13.30 -9.65
CA ARG A 20 6.82 -13.55 -8.31
C ARG A 20 7.73 -12.46 -7.77
N GLU A 21 8.08 -11.46 -8.57
CA GLU A 21 9.09 -10.45 -8.26
C GLU A 21 8.71 -9.59 -7.06
N ALA A 22 7.47 -9.10 -6.99
CA ALA A 22 7.06 -8.19 -5.92
C ALA A 22 7.07 -8.91 -4.56
N LEU A 23 6.55 -10.13 -4.46
CA LEU A 23 6.52 -10.88 -3.19
C LEU A 23 7.91 -11.39 -2.80
N VAL A 24 8.67 -11.94 -3.76
CA VAL A 24 10.02 -12.49 -3.50
C VAL A 24 10.99 -11.38 -3.06
N THR A 25 10.84 -10.16 -3.55
CA THR A 25 11.67 -9.03 -3.15
C THR A 25 11.16 -8.34 -1.89
N THR A 26 9.83 -8.19 -1.73
CA THR A 26 9.23 -7.44 -0.62
C THR A 26 9.33 -8.20 0.71
N VAL A 27 9.08 -9.51 0.72
CA VAL A 27 9.08 -10.30 1.96
C VAL A 27 10.44 -10.31 2.65
N PRO A 28 11.57 -10.66 2.00
CA PRO A 28 12.88 -10.59 2.63
C PRO A 28 13.28 -9.18 3.05
N PHE A 29 12.90 -8.19 2.24
CA PHE A 29 13.19 -6.79 2.54
C PHE A 29 12.45 -6.32 3.80
N VAL A 30 11.16 -6.61 3.93
CA VAL A 30 10.36 -6.31 5.13
C VAL A 30 10.92 -7.03 6.35
N ALA A 31 11.27 -8.31 6.22
CA ALA A 31 11.87 -9.08 7.30
C ALA A 31 13.20 -8.47 7.74
N ALA A 32 14.08 -8.15 6.79
CA ALA A 32 15.37 -7.51 7.08
C ALA A 32 15.19 -6.15 7.77
N LEU A 33 14.24 -5.33 7.30
CA LEU A 33 13.94 -4.03 7.89
C LEU A 33 13.49 -4.15 9.34
N VAL A 34 12.57 -5.07 9.64
CA VAL A 34 12.08 -5.29 11.01
C VAL A 34 13.19 -5.82 11.91
N VAL A 35 14.00 -6.77 11.44
CA VAL A 35 15.13 -7.31 12.20
C VAL A 35 16.18 -6.23 12.48
N LEU A 36 16.58 -5.46 11.45
CA LEU A 36 17.55 -4.37 11.60
C LEU A 36 17.05 -3.28 12.54
N ALA A 37 15.75 -2.93 12.47
CA ALA A 37 15.16 -1.98 13.40
C ALA A 37 15.22 -2.50 14.85
N GLY A 38 14.91 -3.78 15.07
CA GLY A 38 15.04 -4.40 16.39
C GLY A 38 16.47 -4.36 16.94
N LEU A 39 17.45 -4.62 16.09
CA LEU A 39 18.86 -4.52 16.46
C LEU A 39 19.28 -3.07 16.75
N ALA A 40 18.80 -2.12 15.97
CA ALA A 40 19.12 -0.69 16.13
C ALA A 40 18.54 -0.08 17.41
N PHE A 41 17.31 -0.46 17.78
CA PHE A 41 16.66 0.02 19.01
C PHE A 41 17.14 -0.71 20.27
N GLY A 42 17.85 -1.82 20.11
CA GLY A 42 18.38 -2.63 21.20
C GLY A 42 17.35 -3.52 21.89
N PRO A 43 17.77 -4.29 22.91
CA PRO A 43 16.94 -5.34 23.53
C PRO A 43 15.92 -4.82 24.57
N SER A 44 15.75 -3.50 24.72
CA SER A 44 14.81 -2.93 25.69
C SER A 44 13.37 -3.21 25.26
N PRO A 45 12.58 -4.01 26.00
CA PRO A 45 11.19 -4.28 25.67
C PRO A 45 10.32 -3.02 25.58
N ARG A 46 10.68 -1.98 26.36
CA ARG A 46 9.96 -0.70 26.35
C ARG A 46 10.17 0.04 25.03
N ASP A 47 11.39 0.09 24.56
CA ASP A 47 11.74 0.82 23.33
C ASP A 47 11.19 0.08 22.11
N LEU A 48 11.29 -1.25 22.11
CA LEU A 48 10.69 -2.09 21.07
C LEU A 48 9.15 -1.95 21.02
N ALA A 49 8.49 -1.84 22.18
CA ALA A 49 7.04 -1.62 22.23
C ALA A 49 6.62 -0.26 21.68
N VAL A 50 7.45 0.77 21.84
CA VAL A 50 7.17 2.12 21.33
C VAL A 50 7.44 2.21 19.83
N THR A 51 8.53 1.60 19.36
CA THR A 51 9.01 1.74 17.97
C THR A 51 8.41 0.71 17.02
N GLY A 52 7.97 -0.44 17.53
CA GLY A 52 7.44 -1.55 16.75
C GLY A 52 6.32 -1.18 15.76
N PRO A 53 5.24 -0.50 16.22
CA PRO A 53 4.18 -0.06 15.32
C PRO A 53 4.68 0.82 14.18
N GLY A 54 5.56 1.79 14.48
CA GLY A 54 6.17 2.65 13.48
C GLY A 54 7.03 1.88 12.47
N THR A 55 7.77 0.88 12.94
CA THR A 55 8.59 0.01 12.08
C THR A 55 7.73 -0.79 11.10
N ALA A 56 6.62 -1.36 11.56
CA ALA A 56 5.69 -2.07 10.68
C ALA A 56 5.11 -1.15 9.59
N TRP A 57 4.70 0.05 9.94
CA TRP A 57 4.17 1.03 9.00
C TRP A 57 5.22 1.58 8.04
N LEU A 58 6.46 1.76 8.50
CA LEU A 58 7.58 2.11 7.62
C LEU A 58 7.82 1.03 6.56
N ALA A 59 7.77 -0.25 6.96
CA ALA A 59 7.90 -1.36 6.02
C ALA A 59 6.79 -1.35 4.96
N VAL A 60 5.55 -1.09 5.35
CA VAL A 60 4.41 -0.94 4.42
C VAL A 60 4.63 0.23 3.46
N LEU A 61 5.06 1.39 3.97
CA LEU A 61 5.31 2.56 3.12
C LEU A 61 6.40 2.27 2.08
N VAL A 62 7.49 1.65 2.48
CA VAL A 62 8.56 1.31 1.53
C VAL A 62 8.08 0.28 0.50
N ALA A 63 7.21 -0.65 0.88
CA ALA A 63 6.60 -1.62 -0.04
C ALA A 63 5.68 -0.98 -1.09
N THR A 64 5.19 0.25 -0.88
CA THR A 64 4.41 0.96 -1.91
C THR A 64 5.21 1.22 -3.18
N ILE A 65 6.53 1.38 -3.07
CA ILE A 65 7.41 1.71 -4.21
C ILE A 65 7.48 0.57 -5.23
N PRO A 66 7.84 -0.67 -4.89
CA PRO A 66 7.82 -1.77 -5.84
C PRO A 66 6.40 -2.09 -6.34
N LEU A 67 5.39 -2.04 -5.47
CA LEU A 67 3.99 -2.29 -5.85
C LEU A 67 3.43 -1.24 -6.81
N SER A 68 3.87 0.01 -6.72
CA SER A 68 3.45 1.05 -7.68
C SER A 68 3.94 0.77 -9.11
N ARG A 69 5.06 0.07 -9.25
CA ARG A 69 5.61 -0.29 -10.57
C ARG A 69 4.79 -1.37 -11.26
N THR A 70 4.10 -2.21 -10.51
CA THR A 70 3.25 -3.27 -11.08
C THR A 70 1.91 -2.73 -11.58
N VAL A 71 1.47 -1.56 -11.10
CA VAL A 71 0.15 -0.98 -11.44
C VAL A 71 -0.06 -0.74 -12.93
N ALA A 72 0.99 -0.32 -13.63
CA ALA A 72 0.92 -0.02 -15.06
C ALA A 72 2.09 -0.65 -15.85
N GLY A 73 2.97 -1.38 -15.18
CA GLY A 73 4.19 -1.90 -15.80
C GLY A 73 3.94 -2.91 -16.90
N THR A 74 2.99 -3.80 -16.71
CA THR A 74 2.61 -4.83 -17.70
C THR A 74 1.90 -4.24 -18.90
N GLU A 75 0.99 -3.30 -18.70
CA GLU A 75 0.25 -2.66 -19.78
C GLU A 75 1.16 -1.81 -20.67
N VAL A 76 2.12 -1.11 -20.06
CA VAL A 76 3.12 -0.33 -20.80
C VAL A 76 4.09 -1.24 -21.57
N ALA A 77 4.51 -2.36 -20.95
CA ALA A 77 5.42 -3.31 -21.59
C ALA A 77 4.77 -4.07 -22.76
N GLU A 78 3.47 -4.34 -22.68
CA GLU A 78 2.71 -5.09 -23.68
C GLU A 78 1.99 -4.19 -24.71
N ASP A 79 2.10 -2.86 -24.56
CA ASP A 79 1.36 -1.87 -25.38
C ASP A 79 -0.15 -2.13 -25.41
N SER A 80 -0.68 -2.64 -24.28
CA SER A 80 -2.06 -3.14 -24.17
C SER A 80 -3.05 -2.11 -23.63
N TRP A 81 -2.60 -0.87 -23.37
CA TRP A 81 -3.45 0.20 -22.84
C TRP A 81 -4.67 0.50 -23.73
N ASP A 82 -4.48 0.60 -25.04
CA ASP A 82 -5.55 0.91 -25.98
C ASP A 82 -6.59 -0.19 -26.06
N ALA A 83 -6.16 -1.45 -25.99
CA ALA A 83 -7.06 -2.59 -25.93
C ALA A 83 -7.88 -2.60 -24.63
N LEU A 84 -7.27 -2.29 -23.49
CA LEU A 84 -7.96 -2.22 -22.18
C LEU A 84 -8.96 -1.07 -22.12
N ARG A 85 -8.63 0.09 -22.65
CA ARG A 85 -9.52 1.26 -22.75
C ARG A 85 -10.80 0.94 -23.55
N GLY A 86 -10.68 0.16 -24.62
CA GLY A 86 -11.82 -0.23 -25.44
C GLY A 86 -12.71 -1.33 -24.83
N LEU A 87 -12.17 -2.16 -23.96
CA LEU A 87 -12.85 -3.38 -23.46
C LEU A 87 -13.41 -3.24 -22.05
N VAL A 88 -12.81 -2.39 -21.19
CA VAL A 88 -13.11 -2.32 -19.76
C VAL A 88 -13.47 -0.90 -19.35
N ALA A 89 -14.58 -0.76 -18.61
CA ALA A 89 -14.97 0.55 -18.04
C ALA A 89 -13.85 1.09 -17.11
N PRO A 90 -13.47 2.38 -17.22
CA PRO A 90 -12.37 2.96 -16.41
C PRO A 90 -12.50 2.74 -14.91
N GLY A 91 -13.74 2.80 -14.39
CA GLY A 91 -14.01 2.53 -12.98
C GLY A 91 -13.75 1.08 -12.59
N ALA A 92 -14.06 0.09 -13.45
CA ALA A 92 -13.78 -1.31 -13.17
C ALA A 92 -12.27 -1.58 -13.20
N LEU A 93 -11.54 -0.92 -14.10
CA LEU A 93 -10.08 -0.99 -14.18
C LEU A 93 -9.43 -0.40 -12.91
N PHE A 94 -9.86 0.81 -12.50
CA PHE A 94 -9.37 1.45 -11.29
C PHE A 94 -9.57 0.57 -10.06
N PHE A 95 -10.80 0.14 -9.78
CA PHE A 95 -11.08 -0.66 -8.58
C PHE A 95 -10.44 -2.05 -8.62
N GLY A 96 -10.29 -2.66 -9.80
CA GLY A 96 -9.58 -3.92 -9.94
C GLY A 96 -8.09 -3.80 -9.57
N LYS A 97 -7.41 -2.78 -10.08
CA LYS A 97 -6.02 -2.46 -9.73
C LYS A 97 -5.87 -2.05 -8.26
N LEU A 98 -6.76 -1.19 -7.78
CA LEU A 98 -6.80 -0.77 -6.37
C LEU A 98 -6.87 -1.98 -5.42
N LEU A 99 -7.76 -2.93 -5.68
CA LEU A 99 -7.92 -4.12 -4.85
C LEU A 99 -6.68 -5.03 -4.90
N ALA A 100 -6.03 -5.15 -6.05
CA ALA A 100 -4.79 -5.91 -6.17
C ALA A 100 -3.67 -5.27 -5.33
N VAL A 101 -3.44 -3.97 -5.48
CA VAL A 101 -2.43 -3.23 -4.68
C VAL A 101 -2.78 -3.26 -3.20
N TRP A 102 -4.06 -3.06 -2.85
CA TRP A 102 -4.51 -3.12 -1.46
C TRP A 102 -4.25 -4.49 -0.83
N SER A 103 -4.53 -5.58 -1.54
CA SER A 103 -4.26 -6.94 -1.03
C SER A 103 -2.77 -7.17 -0.78
N GLY A 104 -1.89 -6.66 -1.65
CA GLY A 104 -0.44 -6.72 -1.48
C GLY A 104 0.05 -5.92 -0.26
N LEU A 105 -0.44 -4.68 -0.10
CA LEU A 105 -0.09 -3.83 1.04
C LEU A 105 -0.66 -4.36 2.36
N ALA A 106 -1.88 -4.87 2.36
CA ALA A 106 -2.50 -5.49 3.54
C ALA A 106 -1.72 -6.74 3.98
N LEU A 107 -1.31 -7.57 3.03
CA LEU A 107 -0.45 -8.74 3.31
C LEU A 107 0.91 -8.29 3.86
N THR A 108 1.52 -7.27 3.29
CA THR A 108 2.79 -6.70 3.79
C THR A 108 2.62 -6.18 5.21
N TRP A 109 1.52 -5.49 5.50
CA TRP A 109 1.21 -5.00 6.85
C TRP A 109 1.02 -6.16 7.85
N LEU A 110 0.31 -7.21 7.46
CA LEU A 110 0.13 -8.41 8.29
C LEU A 110 1.48 -9.10 8.57
N LEU A 111 2.34 -9.22 7.55
CA LEU A 111 3.68 -9.82 7.71
C LEU A 111 4.57 -8.97 8.62
N ALA A 112 4.65 -7.65 8.37
CA ALA A 112 5.45 -6.75 9.19
C ALA A 112 4.94 -6.69 10.64
N GLY A 113 3.63 -6.57 10.83
CA GLY A 113 2.99 -6.60 12.14
C GLY A 113 3.20 -7.93 12.86
N GLY A 114 3.05 -9.06 12.17
CA GLY A 114 3.35 -10.39 12.72
C GLY A 114 4.80 -10.54 13.16
N LEU A 115 5.75 -10.06 12.36
CA LEU A 115 7.17 -10.05 12.73
C LEU A 115 7.43 -9.16 13.96
N VAL A 116 6.80 -7.99 14.04
CA VAL A 116 6.91 -7.10 15.22
C VAL A 116 6.35 -7.80 16.47
N VAL A 117 5.22 -8.49 16.37
CA VAL A 117 4.67 -9.27 17.50
C VAL A 117 5.65 -10.35 17.94
N VAL A 118 6.17 -11.14 17.00
CA VAL A 118 7.03 -12.28 17.32
C VAL A 118 8.41 -11.84 17.83
N LEU A 119 9.03 -10.85 17.16
CA LEU A 119 10.40 -10.43 17.48
C LEU A 119 10.48 -9.42 18.63
N PHE A 120 9.49 -8.52 18.71
CA PHE A 120 9.50 -7.45 19.72
C PHE A 120 8.60 -7.73 20.92
N GLY A 121 7.77 -8.79 20.86
CA GLY A 121 6.84 -9.13 21.93
C GLY A 121 5.71 -8.09 22.13
N VAL A 122 5.41 -7.30 21.09
CA VAL A 122 4.42 -6.20 21.17
C VAL A 122 3.02 -6.74 20.91
N PRO A 123 2.06 -6.57 21.83
CA PRO A 123 0.68 -7.00 21.58
C PRO A 123 0.02 -6.12 20.50
N VAL A 124 -0.79 -6.74 19.66
CA VAL A 124 -1.59 -6.03 18.63
C VAL A 124 -2.95 -5.67 19.20
N PRO A 125 -3.24 -4.40 19.47
CA PRO A 125 -4.56 -3.99 19.92
C PRO A 125 -5.59 -4.12 18.79
N PRO A 126 -6.88 -4.43 19.06
CA PRO A 126 -7.90 -4.66 18.03
C PRO A 126 -8.06 -3.50 17.03
N GLN A 127 -7.92 -2.26 17.51
CA GLN A 127 -8.00 -1.06 16.66
C GLN A 127 -6.89 -0.98 15.61
N SER A 128 -5.79 -1.69 15.80
CA SER A 128 -4.71 -1.74 14.80
C SER A 128 -5.16 -2.44 13.52
N LEU A 129 -6.06 -3.43 13.60
CA LEU A 129 -6.63 -4.10 12.43
C LEU A 129 -7.43 -3.11 11.56
N TYR A 130 -8.20 -2.24 12.21
CA TYR A 130 -8.91 -1.17 11.52
C TYR A 130 -7.92 -0.20 10.85
N GLY A 131 -6.93 0.28 11.62
CA GLY A 131 -5.86 1.15 11.09
C GLY A 131 -5.12 0.50 9.93
N GLY A 132 -4.80 -0.79 10.05
CA GLY A 132 -4.16 -1.59 9.00
C GLY A 132 -5.00 -1.65 7.73
N ALA A 133 -6.27 -2.03 7.84
CA ALA A 133 -7.16 -2.15 6.69
C ALA A 133 -7.39 -0.80 5.97
N VAL A 134 -7.75 0.24 6.71
CA VAL A 134 -8.08 1.56 6.14
C VAL A 134 -6.82 2.32 5.72
N GLY A 135 -5.74 2.25 6.51
CA GLY A 135 -4.48 2.92 6.16
C GLY A 135 -3.80 2.32 4.93
N THR A 136 -3.79 0.99 4.80
CA THR A 136 -3.28 0.34 3.58
C THR A 136 -4.17 0.61 2.37
N LEU A 137 -5.50 0.77 2.55
CA LEU A 137 -6.41 1.19 1.48
C LEU A 137 -6.08 2.61 1.00
N ALA A 138 -5.81 3.54 1.91
CA ALA A 138 -5.40 4.89 1.54
C ALA A 138 -4.08 4.89 0.76
N LEU A 139 -3.09 4.12 1.22
CA LEU A 139 -1.82 3.95 0.50
C LEU A 139 -2.00 3.26 -0.86
N ALA A 140 -2.89 2.28 -0.96
CA ALA A 140 -3.22 1.63 -2.23
C ALA A 140 -3.86 2.61 -3.22
N ALA A 141 -4.76 3.48 -2.77
CA ALA A 141 -5.37 4.50 -3.63
C ALA A 141 -4.34 5.50 -4.15
N LEU A 142 -3.43 5.97 -3.28
CA LEU A 142 -2.28 6.81 -3.69
C LEU A 142 -1.39 6.08 -4.72
N THR A 143 -1.04 4.84 -4.42
CA THR A 143 -0.15 4.03 -5.24
C THR A 143 -0.76 3.77 -6.62
N THR A 144 -2.08 3.49 -6.69
CA THR A 144 -2.80 3.28 -7.94
C THR A 144 -2.87 4.57 -8.77
N GLY A 145 -3.23 5.69 -8.14
CA GLY A 145 -3.31 6.99 -8.83
C GLY A 145 -1.95 7.45 -9.35
N PHE A 146 -0.94 7.50 -8.49
CA PHE A 146 0.41 7.92 -8.90
C PHE A 146 1.14 6.90 -9.78
N GLY A 147 0.82 5.60 -9.66
CA GLY A 147 1.40 4.54 -10.49
C GLY A 147 1.13 4.76 -11.97
N VAL A 148 -0.09 5.13 -12.31
CA VAL A 148 -0.48 5.45 -13.71
C VAL A 148 0.22 6.71 -14.20
N LEU A 149 0.27 7.78 -13.38
CA LEU A 149 0.97 9.03 -13.72
C LEU A 149 2.45 8.82 -14.09
N THR A 150 3.09 7.82 -13.51
CA THR A 150 4.53 7.60 -13.67
C THR A 150 4.86 6.49 -14.69
N ALA A 151 3.85 5.81 -15.21
CA ALA A 151 4.02 4.72 -16.18
C ALA A 151 4.68 5.19 -17.47
N SER A 152 4.37 6.39 -17.94
CA SER A 152 4.77 6.94 -19.24
C SER A 152 6.21 7.46 -19.32
N GLY A 153 7.06 7.40 -18.25
CA GLY A 153 8.43 7.89 -18.35
C GLY A 153 9.39 7.51 -17.22
N ALA A 154 10.62 7.14 -17.60
CA ALA A 154 11.66 6.77 -16.64
C ALA A 154 12.01 7.90 -15.63
N ARG A 155 11.96 9.16 -16.08
CA ARG A 155 12.21 10.34 -15.25
C ARG A 155 11.09 10.58 -14.22
N ARG A 156 9.84 10.28 -14.59
CA ARG A 156 8.67 10.43 -13.71
C ARG A 156 8.65 9.37 -12.60
N ARG A 157 9.27 8.19 -12.82
CA ARG A 157 9.35 7.11 -11.81
C ARG A 157 10.12 7.50 -10.54
N GLY A 158 11.13 8.36 -10.65
CA GLY A 158 11.85 8.89 -9.49
C GLY A 158 11.01 9.86 -8.64
N LEU A 159 10.10 10.59 -9.26
CA LEU A 159 9.19 11.51 -8.58
C LEU A 159 8.11 10.78 -7.77
N LEU A 160 7.78 9.55 -8.13
CA LEU A 160 6.75 8.76 -7.45
C LEU A 160 7.08 8.55 -5.97
N ALA A 161 8.31 8.13 -5.65
CA ALA A 161 8.72 7.96 -4.27
C ALA A 161 8.69 9.28 -3.50
N ALA A 162 9.13 10.39 -4.13
CA ALA A 162 9.13 11.72 -3.53
C ALA A 162 7.70 12.24 -3.23
N LEU A 163 6.71 11.82 -4.03
CA LEU A 163 5.31 12.20 -3.82
C LEU A 163 4.58 11.26 -2.86
N LEU A 164 4.81 9.95 -2.98
CA LEU A 164 4.17 8.95 -2.12
C LEU A 164 4.56 9.07 -0.65
N LEU A 165 5.83 9.38 -0.37
CA LEU A 165 6.31 9.50 1.01
C LEU A 165 5.55 10.57 1.80
N PRO A 166 5.53 11.86 1.38
CA PRO A 166 4.79 12.88 2.13
C PRO A 166 3.28 12.67 2.08
N ALA A 167 2.73 12.22 0.95
CA ALA A 167 1.31 11.93 0.84
C ALA A 167 0.87 10.76 1.73
N GLY A 168 1.72 9.77 1.96
CA GLY A 168 1.42 8.64 2.84
C GLY A 168 1.48 8.95 4.34
N LEU A 169 2.08 10.08 4.76
CA LEU A 169 2.28 10.41 6.17
C LEU A 169 1.00 10.38 7.03
N PRO A 170 -0.16 10.91 6.59
CA PRO A 170 -1.36 10.86 7.41
C PRO A 170 -1.83 9.43 7.70
N ALA A 171 -1.72 8.52 6.72
CA ALA A 171 -2.06 7.12 6.91
C ALA A 171 -1.08 6.42 7.87
N LEU A 172 0.23 6.71 7.75
CA LEU A 172 1.23 6.17 8.65
C LEU A 172 1.04 6.67 10.09
N LEU A 173 0.84 7.97 10.27
CA LEU A 173 0.63 8.55 11.59
C LEU A 173 -0.59 7.93 12.28
N ALA A 174 -1.74 7.92 11.59
CA ALA A 174 -2.95 7.37 12.15
C ALA A 174 -2.82 5.86 12.41
N GLY A 175 -2.24 5.11 11.47
CA GLY A 175 -2.03 3.68 11.60
C GLY A 175 -1.10 3.32 12.77
N THR A 176 -0.01 4.06 12.94
CA THR A 176 0.93 3.90 14.06
C THR A 176 0.25 4.21 15.40
N GLN A 177 -0.54 5.28 15.47
CA GLN A 177 -1.26 5.65 16.69
C GLN A 177 -2.36 4.64 17.04
N LEU A 178 -3.10 4.13 16.05
CA LEU A 178 -4.08 3.07 16.25
C LEU A 178 -3.45 1.74 16.70
N ALA A 179 -2.20 1.50 16.38
CA ALA A 179 -1.44 0.36 16.88
C ALA A 179 -0.87 0.58 18.29
N SER A 180 -0.96 1.81 18.84
CA SER A 180 -0.59 2.11 20.21
C SER A 180 -1.79 1.94 21.16
N ALA A 181 -1.60 1.19 22.24
CA ALA A 181 -2.65 1.00 23.25
C ALA A 181 -2.91 2.22 24.16
N LYS A 182 -2.13 3.29 24.01
CA LYS A 182 -2.09 4.43 24.96
C LYS A 182 -2.81 5.69 24.48
N VAL A 183 -3.35 5.69 23.28
CA VAL A 183 -3.97 6.90 22.66
C VAL A 183 -5.46 6.72 22.44
N PRO A 184 -6.25 7.81 22.46
CA PRO A 184 -7.67 7.75 22.14
C PRO A 184 -7.86 7.28 20.69
N VAL A 185 -8.68 6.26 20.49
CA VAL A 185 -8.86 5.61 19.18
C VAL A 185 -9.62 6.49 18.19
N LEU A 186 -10.65 7.20 18.68
CA LEU A 186 -11.62 7.91 17.82
C LEU A 186 -10.98 8.97 16.90
N PRO A 187 -10.13 9.89 17.38
CA PRO A 187 -9.54 10.91 16.51
C PRO A 187 -8.71 10.30 15.37
N TRP A 188 -7.94 9.28 15.67
CA TRP A 188 -7.07 8.62 14.69
C TRP A 188 -7.87 7.76 13.69
N ALA A 189 -8.93 7.10 14.16
CA ALA A 189 -9.84 6.37 13.28
C ALA A 189 -10.57 7.32 12.32
N VAL A 190 -11.05 8.46 12.80
CA VAL A 190 -11.67 9.49 11.97
C VAL A 190 -10.67 10.06 10.96
N LEU A 191 -9.45 10.37 11.40
CA LEU A 191 -8.41 10.91 10.53
C LEU A 191 -8.08 9.95 9.39
N VAL A 192 -7.81 8.67 9.67
CA VAL A 192 -7.44 7.70 8.63
C VAL A 192 -8.61 7.44 7.68
N THR A 193 -9.85 7.44 8.18
CA THR A 193 -11.04 7.22 7.35
C THR A 193 -11.29 8.38 6.40
N LEU A 194 -11.28 9.61 6.92
CA LEU A 194 -11.45 10.82 6.09
C LEU A 194 -10.32 10.93 5.07
N TYR A 195 -9.09 10.69 5.49
CA TYR A 195 -7.96 10.69 4.60
C TYR A 195 -8.11 9.64 3.48
N ALA A 196 -8.44 8.40 3.84
CA ALA A 196 -8.67 7.33 2.85
C ALA A 196 -9.80 7.69 1.88
N ALA A 197 -10.91 8.25 2.37
CA ALA A 197 -12.02 8.69 1.53
C ALA A 197 -11.61 9.78 0.54
N VAL A 198 -10.91 10.81 1.02
CA VAL A 198 -10.43 11.92 0.17
C VAL A 198 -9.49 11.41 -0.93
N VAL A 199 -8.50 10.61 -0.54
CA VAL A 199 -7.52 10.05 -1.49
C VAL A 199 -8.17 9.13 -2.49
N LEU A 200 -9.09 8.26 -2.04
CA LEU A 200 -9.82 7.34 -2.92
C LEU A 200 -10.66 8.08 -3.96
N VAL A 201 -11.42 9.09 -3.52
CA VAL A 201 -12.24 9.92 -4.42
C VAL A 201 -11.37 10.70 -5.39
N ALA A 202 -10.28 11.32 -4.91
CA ALA A 202 -9.35 12.05 -5.76
C ALA A 202 -8.69 11.15 -6.82
N ALA A 203 -8.17 9.99 -6.41
CA ALA A 203 -7.55 9.04 -7.32
C ALA A 203 -8.56 8.50 -8.35
N TRP A 204 -9.77 8.18 -7.93
CA TRP A 204 -10.84 7.72 -8.82
C TRP A 204 -11.27 8.79 -9.83
N ALA A 205 -11.41 10.05 -9.40
CA ALA A 205 -11.83 11.15 -10.25
C ALA A 205 -10.79 11.50 -11.33
N VAL A 206 -9.50 11.39 -10.99
CA VAL A 206 -8.40 11.73 -11.91
C VAL A 206 -8.04 10.56 -12.83
N PHE A 207 -8.32 9.32 -12.42
CA PHE A 207 -7.90 8.11 -13.12
C PHE A 207 -8.31 8.05 -14.61
N PRO A 208 -9.56 8.42 -15.03
CA PRO A 208 -9.93 8.42 -16.43
C PRO A 208 -9.10 9.38 -17.28
N ALA A 209 -8.83 10.59 -16.77
CA ALA A 209 -8.02 11.58 -17.47
C ALA A 209 -6.56 11.11 -17.67
N LEU A 210 -6.03 10.33 -16.71
CA LEU A 210 -4.68 9.75 -16.79
C LEU A 210 -4.57 8.62 -17.83
N LEU A 211 -5.69 8.02 -18.21
CA LEU A 211 -5.72 7.01 -19.25
C LEU A 211 -5.69 7.63 -20.66
N GLU A 212 -6.04 8.90 -20.81
CA GLU A 212 -6.13 9.59 -22.09
C GLU A 212 -4.80 10.21 -22.54
N GLU A 213 -3.83 10.38 -21.63
CA GLU A 213 -2.47 10.88 -21.92
C GLU A 213 -1.52 9.74 -22.31
#